data_9c4c9da539c95b85786b7a744513acfc
#
_entry.id   9c4c9da539c95b85786b7a744513acfc
#
_cell.length_a   1.000
_cell.length_b   1.000
_cell.length_c   1.000
_cell.angle_alpha   90.00
_cell.angle_beta   90.00
_cell.angle_gamma   90.00
#
_symmetry.space_group_name_H-M   'P 1'
#
loop_
_entity.id
_entity.type
_entity.pdbx_description
1 polymer ?
#
loop_
_entity_poly.entity_id
_entity_poly.type
_entity_poly.pdbx_seq_one_letter_code
_entity_poly.pdbx_strand_id
1 'polypeptide(L)'
;SLSAGAQNNVVEMAEKFASRTHFVHLRSCHIFDNGDFTESSHLGGRADTIELVRIFEKQNPELPMRVDHGMTMLGDETRGYNAGYSFLGRMFAMGQIQGIMATVDNEFGLKYKITGLYE
;
A
#
# COMPACT_ATOMS: atom_id res chain seq x y z
N SER A 1 0.86 -5.35 12.22
CA SER A 1 0.64 -3.93 12.04
C SER A 1 1.95 -3.16 11.94
N LEU A 2 2.02 -2.18 11.05
CA LEU A 2 3.18 -1.29 10.87
C LEU A 2 3.49 -0.48 12.16
N SER A 3 2.49 -0.25 12.98
CA SER A 3 2.61 0.43 14.28
C SER A 3 3.09 -0.48 15.42
N ALA A 4 3.21 -1.77 15.19
CA ALA A 4 3.57 -2.74 16.26
C ALA A 4 5.08 -2.86 16.53
N GLY A 5 5.86 -1.84 16.21
CA GLY A 5 7.27 -1.72 16.55
C GLY A 5 8.23 -2.46 15.63
N ALA A 6 9.52 -2.29 15.92
CA ALA A 6 10.63 -2.81 15.13
C ALA A 6 10.75 -4.36 15.16
N GLN A 7 10.00 -5.01 16.04
CA GLN A 7 10.02 -6.47 16.21
C GLN A 7 9.28 -7.23 15.11
N ASN A 8 8.40 -6.55 14.37
CA ASN A 8 7.63 -7.15 13.30
C ASN A 8 8.22 -6.79 11.93
N ASN A 9 8.80 -7.77 11.28
CA ASN A 9 9.21 -7.66 9.89
C ASN A 9 8.00 -7.96 8.99
N VAL A 10 7.43 -6.93 8.38
CA VAL A 10 6.21 -7.03 7.57
C VAL A 10 6.45 -7.86 6.31
N VAL A 11 7.63 -7.79 5.73
CA VAL A 11 8.01 -8.59 4.54
C VAL A 11 8.07 -10.08 4.90
N GLU A 12 8.76 -10.44 5.97
CA GLU A 12 8.79 -11.84 6.43
C GLU A 12 7.40 -12.37 6.79
N MET A 13 6.56 -11.54 7.38
CA MET A 13 5.16 -11.90 7.65
C MET A 13 4.39 -12.14 6.36
N ALA A 14 4.56 -11.29 5.36
CA ALA A 14 3.93 -11.47 4.05
C ALA A 14 4.37 -12.77 3.40
N GLU A 15 5.67 -13.08 3.38
CA GLU A 15 6.19 -14.34 2.85
C GLU A 15 5.56 -15.57 3.53
N LYS A 16 5.44 -15.54 4.86
CA LYS A 16 4.88 -16.66 5.62
C LYS A 16 3.37 -16.85 5.41
N PHE A 17 2.64 -15.77 5.16
CA PHE A 17 1.18 -15.79 5.13
C PHE A 17 0.57 -15.63 3.74
N ALA A 18 1.35 -15.31 2.71
CA ALA A 18 0.85 -15.04 1.36
C ALA A 18 -0.07 -16.14 0.83
N SER A 19 0.30 -17.42 1.02
CA SER A 19 -0.50 -18.58 0.55
C SER A 19 -1.87 -18.72 1.23
N ARG A 20 -2.08 -18.03 2.35
CA ARG A 20 -3.35 -18.05 3.12
C ARG A 20 -4.04 -16.69 3.14
N THR A 21 -3.51 -15.75 2.37
CA THR A 21 -4.05 -14.40 2.28
C THR A 21 -5.09 -14.34 1.17
N HIS A 22 -6.25 -13.80 1.45
CA HIS A 22 -7.36 -13.67 0.52
C HIS A 22 -7.67 -12.22 0.15
N PHE A 23 -7.10 -11.27 0.87
CA PHE A 23 -7.29 -9.85 0.64
C PHE A 23 -6.19 -9.05 1.37
N VAL A 24 -5.66 -8.02 0.75
CA VAL A 24 -4.59 -7.20 1.31
C VAL A 24 -5.01 -5.75 1.45
N HIS A 25 -4.77 -5.15 2.61
CA HIS A 25 -4.77 -3.72 2.82
C HIS A 25 -3.33 -3.21 2.86
N LEU A 26 -2.99 -2.35 1.92
CA LEU A 26 -1.68 -1.71 1.86
C LEU A 26 -1.72 -0.35 2.55
N ARG A 27 -0.76 -0.15 3.45
CA ARG A 27 -0.58 1.08 4.20
C ARG A 27 0.89 1.33 4.42
N SER A 28 1.32 2.57 4.36
CA SER A 28 2.65 2.98 4.78
C SER A 28 2.58 4.23 5.65
N CYS A 29 3.45 4.33 6.62
CA CYS A 29 3.52 5.48 7.51
C CYS A 29 4.97 5.84 7.81
N HIS A 30 5.17 7.11 8.14
CA HIS A 30 6.40 7.61 8.72
C HIS A 30 6.27 7.59 10.24
N ILE A 31 7.28 7.05 10.91
CA ILE A 31 7.34 6.98 12.37
C ILE A 31 8.41 7.95 12.84
N PHE A 32 8.04 8.82 13.77
CA PHE A 32 8.92 9.80 14.38
C PHE A 32 9.71 9.18 15.55
N ASP A 33 10.80 9.84 15.97
CA ASP A 33 11.66 9.35 17.05
C ASP A 33 10.94 9.22 18.41
N ASN A 34 9.91 10.02 18.64
CA ASN A 34 9.07 9.96 19.83
C ASN A 34 8.03 8.82 19.81
N GLY A 35 7.96 8.04 18.73
CA GLY A 35 7.02 6.95 18.56
C GLY A 35 5.68 7.33 17.91
N ASP A 36 5.43 8.61 17.69
CA ASP A 36 4.28 9.08 16.91
C ASP A 36 4.42 8.69 15.45
N PHE A 37 3.33 8.68 14.71
CA PHE A 37 3.37 8.39 13.28
C PHE A 37 2.42 9.29 12.49
N THR A 38 2.71 9.41 11.21
CA THR A 38 1.80 10.02 10.23
C THR A 38 1.66 9.13 9.00
N GLU A 39 0.53 9.23 8.31
CA GLU A 39 0.37 8.56 7.02
C GLU A 39 1.36 9.12 6.00
N SER A 40 1.99 8.24 5.26
CA SER A 40 2.94 8.59 4.20
C SER A 40 2.46 8.11 2.83
N SER A 41 3.17 8.50 1.80
CA SER A 41 3.05 7.83 0.51
C SER A 41 3.47 6.36 0.65
N HIS A 42 2.94 5.50 -0.21
CA HIS A 42 3.28 4.07 -0.18
C HIS A 42 4.73 3.79 -0.58
N LEU A 43 5.38 4.72 -1.26
CA LEU A 43 6.80 4.64 -1.62
C LEU A 43 7.73 5.37 -0.66
N GLY A 44 7.21 6.23 0.20
CA GLY A 44 8.02 7.09 1.09
C GLY A 44 7.97 6.71 2.57
N GLY A 45 7.21 5.70 2.93
CA GLY A 45 7.05 5.28 4.32
C GLY A 45 7.91 4.08 4.71
N ARG A 46 7.64 3.54 5.88
CA ARG A 46 8.41 2.45 6.48
C ARG A 46 8.21 1.10 5.78
N ALA A 47 7.05 0.85 5.18
CA ALA A 47 6.79 -0.42 4.52
C ALA A 47 7.48 -0.49 3.16
N ASP A 48 8.16 -1.58 2.88
CA ASP A 48 8.61 -1.91 1.52
C ASP A 48 7.41 -2.39 0.69
N THR A 49 6.64 -1.42 0.19
CA THR A 49 5.41 -1.69 -0.55
C THR A 49 5.68 -2.43 -1.85
N ILE A 50 6.81 -2.17 -2.49
CA ILE A 50 7.19 -2.85 -3.75
C ILE A 50 7.39 -4.34 -3.48
N GLU A 51 8.15 -4.67 -2.44
CA GLU A 51 8.39 -6.07 -2.09
C GLU A 51 7.12 -6.78 -1.60
N LEU A 52 6.28 -6.10 -0.83
CA LEU A 52 4.99 -6.64 -0.42
C LEU A 52 4.09 -6.99 -1.62
N VAL A 53 3.97 -6.09 -2.58
CA VAL A 53 3.20 -6.34 -3.81
C VAL A 53 3.81 -7.52 -4.57
N ARG A 54 5.13 -7.56 -4.72
CA ARG A 54 5.83 -8.66 -5.42
C ARG A 54 5.54 -10.02 -4.77
N ILE A 55 5.57 -10.11 -3.45
CA ILE A 55 5.29 -11.36 -2.71
C ILE A 55 3.85 -11.84 -2.98
N PHE A 56 2.88 -10.93 -2.85
CA PHE A 56 1.47 -11.28 -3.03
C PHE A 56 1.13 -11.60 -4.49
N GLU A 57 1.61 -10.81 -5.46
CA GLU A 57 1.41 -11.06 -6.89
C GLU A 57 2.03 -12.38 -7.33
N LYS A 58 3.22 -12.70 -6.84
CA LYS A 58 3.87 -14.00 -7.12
C LYS A 58 3.05 -15.18 -6.62
N GLN A 59 2.38 -15.00 -5.48
CA GLN A 59 1.55 -16.06 -4.90
C GLN A 59 0.20 -16.18 -5.60
N ASN A 60 -0.44 -15.06 -5.91
CA ASN A 60 -1.74 -15.02 -6.57
C ASN A 60 -1.95 -13.67 -7.28
N PRO A 61 -1.78 -13.61 -8.62
CA PRO A 61 -1.97 -12.37 -9.38
C PRO A 61 -3.40 -11.80 -9.34
N GLU A 62 -4.38 -12.61 -8.96
CA GLU A 62 -5.78 -12.18 -8.82
C GLU A 62 -6.14 -11.76 -7.39
N LEU A 63 -5.15 -11.69 -6.49
CA LEU A 63 -5.39 -11.32 -5.09
C LEU A 63 -5.84 -9.85 -4.99
N PRO A 64 -7.03 -9.56 -4.44
CA PRO A 64 -7.47 -8.19 -4.27
C PRO A 64 -6.59 -7.42 -3.29
N MET A 65 -6.11 -6.26 -3.71
CA MET A 65 -5.38 -5.33 -2.86
C MET A 65 -6.09 -3.98 -2.83
N ARG A 66 -6.15 -3.37 -1.67
CA ARG A 66 -6.71 -2.02 -1.54
C ARG A 66 -5.77 -1.10 -0.77
N VAL A 67 -5.86 0.16 -1.10
CA VAL A 67 -5.28 1.24 -0.30
C VAL A 67 -6.12 1.39 0.97
N ASP A 68 -5.49 1.29 2.13
CA ASP A 68 -6.17 1.42 3.41
C ASP A 68 -6.32 2.90 3.81
N HIS A 69 -5.21 3.61 3.90
CA HIS A 69 -5.15 5.02 4.27
C HIS A 69 -4.55 5.87 3.15
N GLY A 70 -4.79 7.18 3.23
CA GLY A 70 -4.19 8.18 2.35
C GLY A 70 -3.53 9.27 3.16
N MET A 71 -2.33 9.70 2.74
CA MET A 71 -1.65 10.82 3.37
C MET A 71 -2.43 12.14 3.19
N THR A 72 -2.19 13.10 4.08
CA THR A 72 -2.73 14.45 3.93
C THR A 72 -2.13 15.11 2.68
N MET A 73 -3.00 15.61 1.83
CA MET A 73 -2.65 16.29 0.59
C MET A 73 -3.00 17.77 0.67
N LEU A 74 -2.51 18.54 -0.30
CA LEU A 74 -2.74 19.98 -0.36
C LEU A 74 -4.24 20.35 -0.27
N GLY A 75 -4.58 21.16 0.69
CA GLY A 75 -5.94 21.64 0.96
C GLY A 75 -6.79 20.74 1.84
N ASP A 76 -6.29 19.58 2.26
CA ASP A 76 -7.05 18.66 3.13
C ASP A 76 -7.34 19.26 4.52
N GLU A 77 -6.42 20.04 5.07
CA GLU A 77 -6.59 20.71 6.36
C GLU A 77 -7.82 21.64 6.39
N THR A 78 -8.13 22.25 5.25
CA THR A 78 -9.29 23.14 5.11
C THR A 78 -10.59 22.41 4.76
N ARG A 79 -10.51 21.13 4.37
CA ARG A 79 -11.67 20.31 3.98
C ARG A 79 -12.26 19.49 5.11
N GLY A 80 -11.66 19.53 6.30
CA GLY A 80 -12.16 18.83 7.48
C GLY A 80 -12.02 17.32 7.44
N TYR A 81 -11.09 16.78 6.64
CA TYR A 81 -10.78 15.35 6.66
C TYR A 81 -10.05 14.95 7.94
N ASN A 82 -10.39 13.78 8.46
CA ASN A 82 -9.58 13.15 9.49
C ASN A 82 -8.24 12.70 8.92
N ALA A 83 -7.19 12.80 9.72
CA ALA A 83 -5.86 12.30 9.34
C ALA A 83 -5.93 10.84 8.87
N GLY A 84 -5.30 10.54 7.75
CA GLY A 84 -5.32 9.20 7.14
C GLY A 84 -6.53 8.90 6.26
N TYR A 85 -7.52 9.79 6.17
CA TYR A 85 -8.75 9.56 5.41
C TYR A 85 -8.97 10.55 4.28
N SER A 86 -7.92 11.23 3.84
CA SER A 86 -7.97 12.11 2.68
C SER A 86 -8.41 11.35 1.42
N PHE A 87 -9.41 11.89 0.74
CA PHE A 87 -9.81 11.37 -0.58
C PHE A 87 -8.70 11.53 -1.61
N LEU A 88 -8.08 12.71 -1.68
CA LEU A 88 -6.96 12.96 -2.59
C LEU A 88 -5.76 12.08 -2.26
N GLY A 89 -5.45 11.90 -0.98
CA GLY A 89 -4.39 11.01 -0.54
C GLY A 89 -4.62 9.54 -0.94
N ARG A 90 -5.87 9.06 -0.89
CA ARG A 90 -6.23 7.73 -1.37
C ARG A 90 -6.13 7.62 -2.89
N MET A 91 -6.55 8.63 -3.64
CA MET A 91 -6.38 8.66 -5.10
C MET A 91 -4.90 8.61 -5.49
N PHE A 92 -4.07 9.39 -4.82
CA PHE A 92 -2.62 9.36 -5.01
C PHE A 92 -2.02 7.98 -4.69
N ALA A 93 -2.42 7.41 -3.57
CA ALA A 93 -1.98 6.08 -3.16
C ALA A 93 -2.42 4.99 -4.14
N MET A 94 -3.65 5.05 -4.66
CA MET A 94 -4.11 4.12 -5.70
C MET A 94 -3.25 4.20 -6.96
N GLY A 95 -2.91 5.40 -7.41
CA GLY A 95 -2.01 5.58 -8.55
C GLY A 95 -0.63 4.96 -8.30
N GLN A 96 -0.07 5.12 -7.09
CA GLN A 96 1.20 4.49 -6.73
C GLN A 96 1.10 2.95 -6.76
N ILE A 97 0.08 2.38 -6.12
CA ILE A 97 -0.10 0.92 -6.08
C ILE A 97 -0.32 0.35 -7.48
N GLN A 98 -1.14 0.99 -8.31
CA GLN A 98 -1.35 0.57 -9.70
C GLN A 98 -0.05 0.59 -10.51
N GLY A 99 0.78 1.60 -10.32
CA GLY A 99 2.09 1.68 -10.95
C GLY A 99 3.04 0.57 -10.51
N ILE A 100 3.05 0.26 -9.20
CA ILE A 100 3.83 -0.86 -8.65
C ILE A 100 3.32 -2.19 -9.21
N MET A 101 2.03 -2.44 -9.18
CA MET A 101 1.43 -3.68 -9.71
C MET A 101 1.75 -3.85 -11.20
N ALA A 102 1.61 -2.81 -12.01
CA ALA A 102 1.96 -2.87 -13.43
C ALA A 102 3.42 -3.21 -13.67
N THR A 103 4.33 -2.69 -12.82
CA THR A 103 5.75 -2.98 -12.89
C THR A 103 6.05 -4.42 -12.50
N VAL A 104 5.47 -4.88 -11.39
CA VAL A 104 5.65 -6.26 -10.88
C VAL A 104 5.05 -7.28 -11.85
N ASP A 105 3.86 -7.02 -12.37
CA ASP A 105 3.25 -7.88 -13.40
C ASP A 105 4.14 -8.01 -14.63
N ASN A 106 4.74 -6.91 -15.08
CA ASN A 106 5.68 -6.94 -16.19
C ASN A 106 6.94 -7.78 -15.87
N GLU A 107 7.46 -7.71 -14.63
CA GLU A 107 8.58 -8.57 -14.18
C GLU A 107 8.22 -10.06 -14.29
N PHE A 108 6.97 -10.43 -14.02
CA PHE A 108 6.49 -11.82 -14.09
C PHE A 108 5.96 -12.23 -15.47
N GLY A 109 6.06 -11.37 -16.49
CA GLY A 109 5.53 -11.62 -17.82
C GLY A 109 4.01 -11.58 -17.90
N LEU A 110 3.34 -10.99 -16.90
CA LEU A 110 1.90 -10.76 -16.87
C LEU A 110 1.56 -9.42 -17.51
N LYS A 111 0.31 -9.27 -17.95
CA LYS A 111 -0.20 -8.01 -18.46
C LYS A 111 -1.16 -7.41 -17.43
N TYR A 112 -0.74 -6.34 -16.77
CA TYR A 112 -1.59 -5.60 -15.88
C TYR A 112 -2.83 -5.04 -16.59
N LYS A 113 -3.99 -5.23 -15.99
CA LYS A 113 -5.25 -4.70 -16.47
C LYS A 113 -5.85 -3.78 -15.41
N ILE A 114 -6.09 -2.54 -15.78
CA ILE A 114 -6.92 -1.65 -14.97
C ILE A 114 -8.37 -2.00 -15.29
N THR A 115 -9.01 -2.70 -14.37
CA THR A 115 -10.42 -3.06 -14.51
C THR A 115 -11.34 -1.92 -14.08
N GLY A 116 -12.45 -1.74 -14.77
CA GLY A 116 -13.52 -0.83 -14.38
C GLY A 116 -13.39 0.63 -14.77
N LEU A 117 -12.30 1.04 -15.43
CA LEU A 117 -12.12 2.44 -15.85
C LEU A 117 -12.45 2.69 -17.34
N TYR A 118 -12.36 1.67 -18.18
CA TYR A 118 -12.49 1.79 -19.63
C TYR A 118 -13.19 0.58 -20.27
N GLU A 119 -13.89 -0.17 -19.48
CA GLU A 119 -14.71 -1.30 -19.96
C GLU A 119 -16.14 -0.88 -20.27
#